data_4d97be79552eb986656b6db726d93d71
#
_entry.id   4d97be79552eb986656b6db726d93d71
#
_cell.length_a   1.000
_cell.length_b   1.000
_cell.length_c   1.000
_cell.angle_alpha   90.00
_cell.angle_beta   90.00
_cell.angle_gamma   90.00
#
_symmetry.space_group_name_H-M   'P 1'
#
loop_
_entity.id
_entity.type
_entity.pdbx_description
1 polymer ?
#
loop_
_entity_poly.entity_id
_entity_poly.type
_entity_poly.pdbx_seq_one_letter_code
_entity_poly.pdbx_strand_id
1 'polypeptide(L)'
;MSEATLPIQKAIVALVDADPVVRALVPLGILDPIPQGTQHLYLRPTGWQESEAGHDCGDAVRVTFEIQCYAPPPARDALAELAGAVKRILHRATPPAEGWSGVDIRYTGTVWLDEPDGQSRRAIVRFEALADEA
;
A
#
# COMPACT_ATOMS: atom_id res chain seq x y z
N MET A 1 -10.85 -1.39 22.47
CA MET A 1 -10.12 -0.78 21.33
C MET A 1 -10.90 -1.04 20.05
N SER A 2 -11.07 0.00 19.25
CA SER A 2 -11.81 -0.10 17.99
C SER A 2 -11.01 -0.83 16.91
N GLU A 3 -11.68 -1.30 15.88
CA GLU A 3 -11.02 -1.86 14.72
C GLU A 3 -10.32 -0.74 13.95
N ALA A 4 -9.07 -0.92 13.58
CA ALA A 4 -8.24 0.12 12.95
C ALA A 4 -7.96 -0.14 11.47
N THR A 5 -7.98 -1.39 11.04
CA THR A 5 -7.52 -1.76 9.70
C THR A 5 -8.34 -1.09 8.61
N LEU A 6 -9.67 -1.14 8.69
CA LEU A 6 -10.52 -0.58 7.64
C LEU A 6 -10.40 0.94 7.50
N PRO A 7 -10.45 1.74 8.59
CA PRO A 7 -10.25 3.19 8.44
C PRO A 7 -8.89 3.56 7.88
N ILE A 8 -7.84 2.87 8.31
CA ILE A 8 -6.47 3.12 7.84
C ILE A 8 -6.35 2.70 6.37
N GLN A 9 -6.91 1.56 6.00
CA GLN A 9 -6.94 1.09 4.62
C GLN A 9 -7.61 2.10 3.69
N LYS A 10 -8.76 2.62 4.08
CA LYS A 10 -9.46 3.63 3.30
C LYS A 10 -8.63 4.89 3.10
N ALA A 11 -7.94 5.33 4.15
CA ALA A 11 -7.09 6.51 4.09
C ALA A 11 -5.91 6.30 3.14
N ILE A 12 -5.28 5.13 3.19
CA ILE A 12 -4.15 4.78 2.33
C ILE A 12 -4.58 4.68 0.86
N VAL A 13 -5.68 3.99 0.60
CA VAL A 13 -6.21 3.86 -0.77
C VAL A 13 -6.52 5.23 -1.37
N ALA A 14 -7.12 6.13 -0.58
CA ALA A 14 -7.42 7.47 -1.03
C ALA A 14 -6.16 8.26 -1.40
N LEU A 15 -5.10 8.16 -0.59
CA LEU A 15 -3.82 8.82 -0.87
C LEU A 15 -3.19 8.32 -2.16
N VAL A 16 -3.12 7.01 -2.34
CA VAL A 16 -2.47 6.41 -3.50
C VAL A 16 -3.28 6.69 -4.77
N ASP A 17 -4.59 6.55 -4.69
CA ASP A 17 -5.48 6.75 -5.85
C ASP A 17 -5.53 8.21 -6.32
N ALA A 18 -5.25 9.15 -5.45
CA ALA A 18 -5.24 10.58 -5.78
C ALA A 18 -3.94 11.05 -6.46
N ASP A 19 -2.88 10.25 -6.43
CA ASP A 19 -1.58 10.68 -6.94
C ASP A 19 -1.53 10.68 -8.47
N PRO A 20 -1.10 11.79 -9.11
CA PRO A 20 -1.09 11.87 -10.57
C PRO A 20 -0.18 10.85 -11.26
N VAL A 21 0.96 10.51 -10.65
CA VAL A 21 1.90 9.54 -11.23
C VAL A 21 1.27 8.15 -11.23
N VAL A 22 0.63 7.77 -10.12
CA VAL A 22 -0.08 6.48 -10.03
C VAL A 22 -1.22 6.44 -11.05
N ARG A 23 -2.01 7.49 -11.16
CA ARG A 23 -3.12 7.54 -12.11
C ARG A 23 -2.66 7.42 -13.56
N ALA A 24 -1.51 7.99 -13.88
CA ALA A 24 -0.94 7.89 -15.23
C ALA A 24 -0.43 6.49 -15.53
N LEU A 25 0.18 5.81 -14.55
CA LEU A 25 0.76 4.48 -14.73
C LEU A 25 -0.26 3.36 -14.65
N VAL A 26 -1.31 3.53 -13.84
CA VAL A 26 -2.29 2.49 -13.54
C VAL A 26 -3.65 2.91 -14.09
N PRO A 27 -3.92 2.62 -15.38
CA PRO A 27 -5.15 3.12 -16.03
C PRO A 27 -6.44 2.55 -15.43
N LEU A 28 -6.37 1.38 -14.79
CA LEU A 28 -7.55 0.77 -14.17
C LEU A 28 -7.73 1.15 -12.70
N GLY A 29 -6.78 1.94 -12.14
CA GLY A 29 -6.80 2.29 -10.73
C GLY A 29 -6.44 1.14 -9.81
N ILE A 30 -6.77 1.27 -8.53
CA ILE A 30 -6.54 0.21 -7.55
C ILE A 30 -7.60 -0.87 -7.74
N LEU A 31 -7.15 -2.12 -7.93
CA LEU A 31 -8.03 -3.25 -8.19
C LEU A 31 -8.13 -4.17 -6.97
N ASP A 32 -9.37 -4.52 -6.60
CA ASP A 32 -9.63 -5.52 -5.57
C ASP A 32 -11.07 -6.06 -5.76
N PRO A 33 -11.28 -7.25 -6.28
CA PRO A 33 -10.27 -8.18 -6.79
C PRO A 33 -9.72 -7.77 -8.16
N ILE A 34 -8.57 -8.35 -8.51
CA ILE A 34 -7.95 -8.12 -9.81
C ILE A 34 -8.62 -9.02 -10.87
N PRO A 35 -9.09 -8.44 -11.99
CA PRO A 35 -9.67 -9.25 -13.06
C PRO A 35 -8.65 -10.23 -13.64
N GLN A 36 -9.09 -11.44 -13.92
CA GLN A 36 -8.26 -12.46 -14.54
C GLN A 36 -7.80 -11.99 -15.93
N GLY A 37 -6.53 -12.23 -16.25
CA GLY A 37 -5.97 -11.87 -17.55
C GLY A 37 -5.64 -10.39 -17.72
N THR A 38 -5.51 -9.64 -16.62
CA THR A 38 -5.14 -8.23 -16.64
C THR A 38 -3.79 -8.04 -17.34
N GLN A 39 -3.76 -7.17 -18.36
CA GLN A 39 -2.57 -6.90 -19.19
C GLN A 39 -1.96 -5.53 -18.90
N HIS A 40 -2.46 -4.82 -17.91
CA HIS A 40 -1.98 -3.48 -17.52
C HIS A 40 -1.21 -3.55 -16.22
N LEU A 41 -0.39 -2.53 -15.95
CA LEU A 41 0.12 -2.35 -14.60
C LEU A 41 -1.06 -2.25 -13.64
N TYR A 42 -0.93 -2.87 -12.49
CA TYR A 42 -1.89 -2.69 -11.42
C TYR A 42 -1.19 -2.70 -10.07
N LEU A 43 -1.88 -2.20 -9.07
CA LEU A 43 -1.44 -2.29 -7.70
C LEU A 43 -2.59 -2.77 -6.84
N ARG A 44 -2.24 -3.47 -5.77
CA ARG A 44 -3.21 -4.06 -4.85
C ARG A 44 -2.70 -3.97 -3.41
N PRO A 45 -3.38 -3.22 -2.55
CA PRO A 45 -3.10 -3.26 -1.12
C PRO A 45 -3.54 -4.61 -0.55
N THR A 46 -2.67 -5.25 0.23
CA THR A 46 -2.95 -6.58 0.79
C THR A 46 -2.07 -6.84 2.01
N GLY A 47 -2.20 -8.03 2.61
CA GLY A 47 -1.35 -8.44 3.70
C GLY A 47 -1.61 -7.70 5.00
N TRP A 48 -2.83 -7.24 5.22
CA TRP A 48 -3.19 -6.44 6.38
C TRP A 48 -3.09 -7.26 7.67
N GLN A 49 -2.29 -6.77 8.61
CA GLN A 49 -2.18 -7.35 9.95
C GLN A 49 -2.21 -6.23 10.97
N GLU A 50 -3.00 -6.41 11.99
CA GLU A 50 -3.13 -5.44 13.08
C GLU A 50 -2.59 -6.06 14.36
N SER A 51 -1.78 -5.31 15.08
CA SER A 51 -1.26 -5.72 16.38
C SER A 51 -1.26 -4.54 17.34
N GLU A 52 -1.25 -4.86 18.62
CA GLU A 52 -1.17 -3.83 19.64
C GLU A 52 0.22 -3.21 19.66
N ALA A 53 0.27 -1.89 19.69
CA ALA A 53 1.49 -1.12 19.87
C ALA A 53 1.38 -0.25 21.12
N GLY A 54 0.60 -0.72 22.10
CA GLY A 54 0.18 0.02 23.27
C GLY A 54 1.32 0.58 24.10
N HIS A 55 1.00 1.63 24.81
CA HIS A 55 1.87 2.30 25.76
C HIS A 55 1.05 2.68 27.00
N ASP A 56 1.71 3.15 28.03
CA ASP A 56 1.06 3.40 29.33
C ASP A 56 -0.03 4.48 29.29
N CYS A 57 0.00 5.35 28.28
CA CYS A 57 -0.88 6.52 28.20
C CYS A 57 -2.08 6.35 27.27
N GLY A 58 -2.29 5.19 26.65
CA GLY A 58 -3.42 4.99 25.79
C GLY A 58 -3.28 3.78 24.88
N ASP A 59 -4.31 3.58 24.05
CA ASP A 59 -4.35 2.50 23.09
C ASP A 59 -3.73 2.94 21.77
N ALA A 60 -2.79 2.16 21.29
CA ALA A 60 -2.16 2.35 20.00
C ALA A 60 -2.12 1.03 19.25
N VAL A 61 -2.15 1.09 17.93
CA VAL A 61 -2.06 -0.09 17.07
C VAL A 61 -0.96 0.08 16.05
N ARG A 62 -0.45 -1.08 15.63
CA ARG A 62 0.44 -1.20 14.47
C ARG A 62 -0.32 -1.98 13.41
N VAL A 63 -0.41 -1.40 12.22
CA VAL A 63 -0.98 -2.08 11.06
C VAL A 63 0.13 -2.26 10.05
N THR A 64 0.46 -3.51 9.74
CA THR A 64 1.42 -3.81 8.68
C THR A 64 0.66 -4.20 7.44
N PHE A 65 1.16 -3.79 6.30
CA PHE A 65 0.53 -4.08 5.02
C PHE A 65 1.55 -4.00 3.89
N GLU A 66 1.13 -4.45 2.73
CA GLU A 66 1.96 -4.34 1.55
C GLU A 66 1.13 -3.86 0.37
N ILE A 67 1.79 -3.14 -0.54
CA ILE A 67 1.22 -2.77 -1.83
C ILE A 67 1.93 -3.61 -2.87
N GLN A 68 1.20 -4.52 -3.50
CA GLN A 68 1.74 -5.34 -4.58
C GLN A 68 1.56 -4.59 -5.90
N CYS A 69 2.68 -4.35 -6.58
CA CYS A 69 2.72 -3.72 -7.88
C CYS A 69 3.10 -4.79 -8.91
N TYR A 70 2.32 -4.90 -9.96
CA TYR A 70 2.51 -5.91 -11.00
C TYR A 70 2.70 -5.24 -12.36
N ALA A 71 3.66 -5.72 -13.14
CA ALA A 71 3.88 -5.26 -14.50
C ALA A 71 3.91 -6.43 -15.48
N PRO A 72 3.05 -6.40 -16.53
CA PRO A 72 3.17 -7.34 -17.63
C PRO A 72 4.41 -7.02 -18.48
N PRO A 73 4.91 -7.96 -19.30
CA PRO A 73 6.01 -7.65 -20.21
C PRO A 73 5.61 -6.57 -21.22
N PRO A 74 6.50 -5.66 -21.61
CA PRO A 74 7.89 -5.45 -21.18
C PRO A 74 8.09 -4.32 -20.16
N ALA A 75 7.16 -4.10 -19.27
CA ALA A 75 7.02 -2.87 -18.48
C ALA A 75 7.90 -2.80 -17.21
N ARG A 76 9.16 -3.26 -17.28
CA ARG A 76 10.08 -3.25 -16.14
C ARG A 76 10.29 -1.85 -15.56
N ASP A 77 10.56 -0.86 -16.42
CA ASP A 77 10.86 0.50 -15.94
C ASP A 77 9.62 1.15 -15.33
N ALA A 78 8.45 0.88 -15.91
CA ALA A 78 7.19 1.36 -15.37
C ALA A 78 6.89 0.74 -13.99
N LEU A 79 7.25 -0.53 -13.77
CA LEU A 79 7.11 -1.15 -12.45
C LEU A 79 7.98 -0.45 -11.41
N ALA A 80 9.23 -0.16 -11.74
CA ALA A 80 10.13 0.55 -10.84
C ALA A 80 9.61 1.95 -10.52
N GLU A 81 9.09 2.64 -11.51
CA GLU A 81 8.48 3.95 -11.34
C GLU A 81 7.24 3.89 -10.44
N LEU A 82 6.39 2.89 -10.63
CA LEU A 82 5.20 2.69 -9.80
C LEU A 82 5.57 2.37 -8.35
N ALA A 83 6.51 1.45 -8.14
CA ALA A 83 6.96 1.11 -6.79
C ALA A 83 7.59 2.31 -6.09
N GLY A 84 8.37 3.10 -6.81
CA GLY A 84 8.96 4.34 -6.29
C GLY A 84 7.91 5.38 -5.93
N ALA A 85 6.87 5.52 -6.74
CA ALA A 85 5.75 6.42 -6.47
C ALA A 85 5.00 6.01 -5.21
N VAL A 86 4.69 4.73 -5.06
CA VAL A 86 4.02 4.21 -3.87
C VAL A 86 4.84 4.48 -2.61
N LYS A 87 6.14 4.21 -2.67
CA LYS A 87 7.04 4.50 -1.56
C LYS A 87 7.04 5.98 -1.20
N ARG A 88 7.15 6.86 -2.19
CA ARG A 88 7.15 8.31 -1.99
C ARG A 88 5.85 8.81 -1.37
N ILE A 89 4.71 8.30 -1.84
CA ILE A 89 3.38 8.73 -1.36
C ILE A 89 3.18 8.35 0.10
N LEU A 90 3.56 7.14 0.47
CA LEU A 90 3.19 6.56 1.76
C LEU A 90 4.23 6.73 2.85
N HIS A 91 5.53 6.80 2.50
CA HIS A 91 6.56 6.94 3.53
C HIS A 91 6.44 8.28 4.24
N ARG A 92 6.26 8.23 5.55
CA ARG A 92 6.05 9.39 6.44
C ARG A 92 4.73 10.13 6.19
N ALA A 93 3.79 9.50 5.49
CA ALA A 93 2.46 10.06 5.34
C ALA A 93 1.68 9.96 6.66
N THR A 94 0.82 10.94 6.88
CA THR A 94 0.00 11.03 8.08
C THR A 94 -1.47 11.29 7.70
N PRO A 95 -2.09 10.36 6.93
CA PRO A 95 -3.45 10.60 6.46
C PRO A 95 -4.45 10.55 7.61
N PRO A 96 -5.55 11.32 7.53
CA PRO A 96 -6.62 11.20 8.51
C PRO A 96 -7.34 9.87 8.36
N ALA A 97 -7.59 9.20 9.47
CA ALA A 97 -8.36 7.96 9.50
C ALA A 97 -9.43 8.07 10.57
N GLU A 98 -10.67 7.73 10.22
CA GLU A 98 -11.81 7.87 11.12
C GLU A 98 -11.61 7.04 12.40
N GLY A 99 -11.74 7.69 13.56
CA GLY A 99 -11.57 7.04 14.85
C GLY A 99 -10.13 6.88 15.31
N TRP A 100 -9.15 7.29 14.52
CA TRP A 100 -7.73 7.16 14.83
C TRP A 100 -7.01 8.49 14.61
N SER A 101 -5.97 8.70 15.40
CA SER A 101 -5.16 9.92 15.34
C SER A 101 -3.68 9.55 15.24
N GLY A 102 -2.87 10.52 14.81
CA GLY A 102 -1.42 10.34 14.73
C GLY A 102 -1.00 9.20 13.84
N VAL A 103 -1.76 8.92 12.78
CA VAL A 103 -1.38 7.89 11.82
C VAL A 103 -0.04 8.27 11.19
N ASP A 104 0.94 7.39 11.33
CA ASP A 104 2.29 7.61 10.81
C ASP A 104 2.73 6.36 10.06
N ILE A 105 2.94 6.50 8.76
CA ILE A 105 3.26 5.38 7.88
C ILE A 105 4.75 5.38 7.59
N ARG A 106 5.37 4.22 7.71
CA ARG A 106 6.80 4.02 7.44
C ARG A 106 7.02 2.91 6.43
N TYR A 107 7.87 3.18 5.47
CA TYR A 107 8.36 2.19 4.54
C TYR A 107 9.30 1.22 5.26
N THR A 108 9.10 -0.10 5.05
CA THR A 108 9.91 -1.12 5.72
C THR A 108 10.74 -1.96 4.75
N GLY A 109 10.39 -2.02 3.49
CA GLY A 109 11.20 -2.74 2.51
C GLY A 109 10.44 -3.08 1.23
N THR A 110 11.17 -3.49 0.22
CA THR A 110 10.60 -3.94 -1.06
C THR A 110 11.20 -5.28 -1.44
N VAL A 111 10.35 -6.20 -1.87
CA VAL A 111 10.76 -7.49 -2.44
C VAL A 111 10.40 -7.48 -3.92
N TRP A 112 11.36 -7.83 -4.75
CA TRP A 112 11.18 -7.91 -6.20
C TRP A 112 11.11 -9.38 -6.61
N LEU A 113 10.07 -9.73 -7.36
CA LEU A 113 9.83 -11.11 -7.77
C LEU A 113 9.63 -11.18 -9.29
N ASP A 114 10.22 -12.21 -9.90
CA ASP A 114 9.90 -12.59 -11.27
C ASP A 114 8.74 -13.58 -11.21
N GLU A 115 7.75 -13.39 -12.09
CA GLU A 115 6.62 -14.29 -12.17
C GLU A 115 7.02 -15.59 -12.90
N PRO A 116 6.24 -16.69 -12.72
CA PRO A 116 6.56 -17.98 -13.35
C PRO A 116 6.64 -17.97 -14.87
N ASP A 117 6.03 -16.98 -15.53
CA ASP A 117 6.12 -16.85 -16.99
C ASP A 117 7.49 -16.36 -17.46
N GLY A 118 8.38 -15.95 -16.53
CA GLY A 118 9.70 -15.47 -16.82
C GLY A 118 9.77 -14.07 -17.43
N GLN A 119 8.66 -13.39 -17.58
CA GLN A 119 8.57 -12.09 -18.26
C GLN A 119 7.88 -11.04 -17.41
N SER A 120 6.82 -11.40 -16.70
CA SER A 120 6.11 -10.50 -15.80
C SER A 120 6.89 -10.33 -14.50
N ARG A 121 6.73 -9.18 -13.86
CA ARG A 121 7.42 -8.86 -12.61
C ARG A 121 6.46 -8.31 -11.58
N ARG A 122 6.85 -8.50 -10.32
CA ARG A 122 6.09 -7.99 -9.20
C ARG A 122 7.02 -7.31 -8.20
N ALA A 123 6.59 -6.18 -7.67
CA ALA A 123 7.23 -5.53 -6.55
C ALA A 123 6.26 -5.54 -5.38
N ILE A 124 6.74 -6.00 -4.23
CA ILE A 124 5.95 -6.00 -2.99
C ILE A 124 6.56 -4.92 -2.10
N VAL A 125 5.87 -3.80 -1.99
CA VAL A 125 6.33 -2.65 -1.20
C VAL A 125 5.65 -2.72 0.16
N ARG A 126 6.44 -2.85 1.22
CA ARG A 126 5.95 -3.10 2.58
C ARG A 126 6.01 -1.87 3.45
N PHE A 127 5.00 -1.73 4.29
CA PHE A 127 4.83 -0.58 5.17
C PHE A 127 4.32 -0.99 6.54
N GLU A 128 4.52 -0.09 7.48
CA GLU A 128 3.97 -0.17 8.82
C GLU A 128 3.30 1.17 9.13
N ALA A 129 2.09 1.12 9.65
CA ALA A 129 1.37 2.30 10.12
C ALA A 129 1.17 2.19 11.63
N LEU A 130 1.50 3.25 12.35
CA LEU A 130 1.20 3.38 13.77
C LEU A 130 0.09 4.41 13.93
N ALA A 131 -0.85 4.15 14.83
CA ALA A 131 -1.94 5.07 15.09
C ALA A 131 -2.40 4.97 16.54
N ASP A 132 -2.86 6.10 17.09
CA ASP A 132 -3.47 6.17 18.40
C ASP A 132 -4.99 6.21 18.28
N GLU A 133 -5.70 5.57 19.20
CA GLU A 133 -7.16 5.66 19.22
C GLU A 133 -7.56 7.08 19.60
N ALA A 134 -8.44 7.64 18.78
CA ALA A 134 -8.90 9.02 18.97
C ALA A 134 -9.91 9.15 20.11
#